data_4368cd485b8bde7b84ea421774c7a292
#
_entry.id   4368cd485b8bde7b84ea421774c7a292
#
_cell.length_a   1.000
_cell.length_b   1.000
_cell.length_c   1.000
_cell.angle_alpha   90.00
_cell.angle_beta   90.00
_cell.angle_gamma   90.00
#
_symmetry.space_group_name_H-M   'P 1'
#
loop_
_entity.id
_entity.type
_entity.pdbx_description
1 polymer ?
#
loop_
_entity_poly.entity_id
_entity_poly.type
_entity_poly.pdbx_seq_one_letter_code
_entity_poly.pdbx_strand_id
1 'polypeptide(L)'
;CNSSSALCQSSNVSMDATGRVKFNNQLQNIGAEETSGIDLNLAYSFEAAGLNWKAGLDTTYLDEYVVTVLDETVDYAGLITSGSGGYADIKSNLTLNVSGARWGAQYQARYIAGMDSFSCLEKDDCYAPTTPSVTYHDLSGSYIVNDAVTLTGGVNNLFDKQPPYYTGNNDSNTDPYTYDV
;
A
#
# COMPACT_ATOMS: atom_id res chain seq x y z
N CYS A 1 27.11 11.00 -22.37
CA CYS A 1 27.45 11.27 -20.96
C CYS A 1 27.93 12.69 -20.83
N ASN A 2 27.28 13.47 -19.98
CA ASN A 2 27.74 14.83 -19.68
C ASN A 2 28.76 14.72 -18.53
N SER A 3 29.90 15.41 -18.61
CA SER A 3 31.03 15.29 -17.68
C SER A 3 30.73 15.67 -16.21
N SER A 4 29.49 16.05 -15.92
CA SER A 4 29.05 16.51 -14.59
C SER A 4 28.25 15.47 -13.79
N SER A 5 27.85 14.32 -14.36
CA SER A 5 27.11 13.32 -13.60
C SER A 5 28.07 12.33 -12.92
N ALA A 6 27.84 12.04 -11.65
CA ALA A 6 28.62 11.09 -10.85
C ALA A 6 28.68 9.68 -11.54
N LEU A 7 27.63 9.29 -12.26
CA LEU A 7 27.58 8.07 -13.04
C LEU A 7 28.56 8.05 -14.21
N CYS A 8 28.90 9.21 -14.79
CA CYS A 8 29.84 9.31 -15.90
C CYS A 8 31.28 9.48 -15.44
N GLN A 9 31.49 9.84 -14.18
CA GLN A 9 32.80 9.91 -13.53
C GLN A 9 33.17 8.58 -12.87
N SER A 10 32.19 7.65 -12.73
CA SER A 10 32.46 6.32 -12.19
C SER A 10 33.30 5.49 -13.17
N SER A 11 34.17 4.65 -12.66
CA SER A 11 35.01 3.71 -13.42
C SER A 11 34.22 2.69 -14.29
N ASN A 12 32.90 2.83 -14.33
CA ASN A 12 31.98 1.93 -15.03
C ASN A 12 31.85 2.21 -16.54
N VAL A 13 32.33 3.37 -17.01
CA VAL A 13 32.33 3.70 -18.42
C VAL A 13 33.78 4.04 -18.85
N SER A 14 34.31 3.28 -19.77
CA SER A 14 35.64 3.52 -20.34
C SER A 14 35.59 3.48 -21.87
N MET A 15 36.55 4.12 -22.51
CA MET A 15 36.68 4.08 -23.96
C MET A 15 38.01 3.36 -24.30
N ASP A 16 37.94 2.37 -25.19
CA ASP A 16 39.16 1.71 -25.64
C ASP A 16 39.91 2.54 -26.70
N ALA A 17 41.12 2.12 -27.01
CA ALA A 17 41.99 2.81 -27.99
C ALA A 17 41.37 2.89 -29.39
N THR A 18 40.31 2.15 -29.68
CA THR A 18 39.59 2.16 -30.97
C THR A 18 38.33 3.03 -30.95
N GLY A 19 38.07 3.73 -29.82
CA GLY A 19 36.91 4.60 -29.65
C GLY A 19 35.61 3.88 -29.25
N ARG A 20 35.69 2.58 -28.87
CA ARG A 20 34.51 1.83 -28.42
C ARG A 20 34.26 2.11 -26.91
N VAL A 21 33.01 2.40 -26.59
CA VAL A 21 32.58 2.57 -25.23
C VAL A 21 32.40 1.20 -24.58
N LYS A 22 33.05 0.98 -23.45
CA LYS A 22 32.89 -0.20 -22.58
C LYS A 22 32.12 0.19 -21.33
N PHE A 23 31.08 -0.56 -21.05
CA PHE A 23 30.31 -0.45 -19.82
C PHE A 23 30.69 -1.62 -18.89
N ASN A 24 31.08 -1.30 -17.68
CA ASN A 24 31.25 -2.27 -16.61
C ASN A 24 29.97 -2.33 -15.78
N ASN A 25 29.08 -3.26 -16.11
CA ASN A 25 27.78 -3.41 -15.45
C ASN A 25 27.89 -4.41 -14.28
N GLN A 26 28.64 -4.03 -13.24
CA GLN A 26 28.70 -4.82 -12.02
C GLN A 26 27.55 -4.43 -11.10
N LEU A 27 26.97 -5.44 -10.41
CA LEU A 27 26.02 -5.20 -9.34
C LEU A 27 26.77 -4.48 -8.19
N GLN A 28 26.25 -3.33 -7.83
CA GLN A 28 26.76 -2.54 -6.70
C GLN A 28 25.62 -2.30 -5.72
N ASN A 29 25.93 -2.30 -4.44
CA ASN A 29 25.00 -1.90 -3.39
C ASN A 29 25.00 -0.37 -3.32
N ILE A 30 24.08 0.26 -4.05
CA ILE A 30 23.99 1.73 -4.22
C ILE A 30 22.85 2.37 -3.43
N GLY A 31 22.10 1.59 -2.66
CA GLY A 31 20.95 2.08 -1.92
C GLY A 31 20.76 1.35 -0.60
N ALA A 32 19.99 1.97 0.28
CA ALA A 32 19.51 1.42 1.53
C ALA A 32 18.03 1.72 1.68
N GLU A 33 17.30 0.84 2.34
CA GLU A 33 15.92 1.06 2.76
C GLU A 33 15.85 0.86 4.27
N GLU A 34 15.25 1.80 4.97
CA GLU A 34 15.04 1.75 6.42
C GLU A 34 13.56 2.00 6.68
N THR A 35 12.97 1.20 7.57
CA THR A 35 11.57 1.36 7.95
C THR A 35 11.42 1.20 9.45
N SER A 36 10.58 2.04 10.03
CA SER A 36 10.19 1.96 11.44
C SER A 36 8.69 2.17 11.60
N GLY A 37 8.11 1.60 12.66
CA GLY A 37 6.68 1.71 12.91
C GLY A 37 6.20 0.80 14.01
N ILE A 38 4.89 0.72 14.16
CA ILE A 38 4.22 -0.09 15.18
C ILE A 38 3.11 -0.91 14.55
N ASP A 39 3.15 -2.21 14.76
CA ASP A 39 2.05 -3.12 14.43
C ASP A 39 1.25 -3.46 15.69
N LEU A 40 -0.06 -3.25 15.63
CA LEU A 40 -1.02 -3.62 16.66
C LEU A 40 -1.95 -4.71 16.12
N ASN A 41 -1.98 -5.84 16.82
CA ASN A 41 -2.91 -6.92 16.56
C ASN A 41 -3.75 -7.19 17.78
N LEU A 42 -5.07 -7.07 17.67
CA LEU A 42 -6.04 -7.37 18.73
C LEU A 42 -7.04 -8.40 18.22
N ALA A 43 -7.30 -9.41 19.03
CA ALA A 43 -8.32 -10.41 18.73
C ALA A 43 -9.14 -10.71 19.99
N TYR A 44 -10.47 -10.73 19.83
CA TYR A 44 -11.39 -11.03 20.91
C TYR A 44 -12.50 -11.97 20.43
N SER A 45 -12.77 -13.00 21.22
CA SER A 45 -13.83 -13.95 20.94
C SER A 45 -14.78 -14.05 22.11
N PHE A 46 -16.08 -14.04 21.85
CA PHE A 46 -17.11 -14.11 22.86
C PHE A 46 -18.38 -14.80 22.34
N GLU A 47 -19.23 -15.25 23.24
CA GLU A 47 -20.53 -15.79 22.91
C GLU A 47 -21.61 -14.81 23.36
N ALA A 48 -22.56 -14.51 22.48
CA ALA A 48 -23.70 -13.67 22.79
C ALA A 48 -24.91 -14.09 21.95
N ALA A 49 -26.09 -14.08 22.55
CA ALA A 49 -27.35 -14.46 21.91
C ALA A 49 -27.33 -15.85 21.26
N GLY A 50 -26.56 -16.79 21.80
CA GLY A 50 -26.42 -18.16 21.24
C GLY A 50 -25.58 -18.22 19.97
N LEU A 51 -24.82 -17.17 19.66
CA LEU A 51 -23.90 -17.06 18.50
C LEU A 51 -22.47 -16.90 19.00
N ASN A 52 -21.52 -17.40 18.21
CA ASN A 52 -20.10 -17.19 18.42
C ASN A 52 -19.65 -15.94 17.63
N TRP A 53 -19.01 -15.02 18.33
CA TRP A 53 -18.47 -13.78 17.80
C TRP A 53 -16.96 -13.78 17.86
N LYS A 54 -16.31 -13.27 16.83
CA LYS A 54 -14.87 -13.02 16.81
C LYS A 54 -14.61 -11.67 16.17
N ALA A 55 -14.02 -10.76 16.93
CA ALA A 55 -13.57 -9.46 16.45
C ALA A 55 -12.04 -9.47 16.34
N GLY A 56 -11.51 -8.89 15.29
CA GLY A 56 -10.08 -8.71 15.04
C GLY A 56 -9.81 -7.29 14.58
N LEU A 57 -8.72 -6.71 15.04
CA LEU A 57 -8.20 -5.44 14.57
C LEU A 57 -6.70 -5.58 14.35
N ASP A 58 -6.30 -5.37 13.11
CA ASP A 58 -4.90 -5.30 12.69
C ASP A 58 -4.64 -3.86 12.22
N THR A 59 -3.68 -3.19 12.84
CA THR A 59 -3.33 -1.81 12.52
C THR A 59 -1.83 -1.68 12.45
N THR A 60 -1.34 -1.12 11.34
CA THR A 60 0.05 -0.70 11.16
C THR A 60 0.11 0.81 11.21
N TYR A 61 0.97 1.33 12.06
CA TYR A 61 1.44 2.71 12.04
C TYR A 61 2.86 2.73 11.48
N LEU A 62 3.05 3.34 10.32
CA LEU A 62 4.33 3.56 9.66
C LEU A 62 4.87 4.91 10.11
N ASP A 63 5.98 4.91 10.85
CA ASP A 63 6.64 6.13 11.31
C ASP A 63 7.62 6.68 10.29
N GLU A 64 8.41 5.79 9.69
CA GLU A 64 9.40 6.13 8.67
C GLU A 64 9.48 5.02 7.61
N TYR A 65 9.63 5.42 6.35
CA TYR A 65 10.06 4.56 5.24
C TYR A 65 11.06 5.32 4.37
N VAL A 66 12.31 5.24 4.76
CA VAL A 66 13.41 6.00 4.19
C VAL A 66 14.12 5.18 3.13
N VAL A 67 14.21 5.73 1.92
CA VAL A 67 14.96 5.15 0.81
C VAL A 67 16.12 6.07 0.46
N THR A 68 17.32 5.51 0.51
CA THR A 68 18.56 6.19 0.10
C THR A 68 19.07 5.56 -1.19
N VAL A 69 19.26 6.35 -2.21
CA VAL A 69 19.89 5.93 -3.47
C VAL A 69 21.02 6.88 -3.79
N LEU A 70 22.25 6.37 -3.82
CA LEU A 70 23.46 7.17 -3.91
C LEU A 70 23.54 8.15 -2.72
N ASP A 71 23.45 9.46 -2.99
CA ASP A 71 23.52 10.52 -1.99
C ASP A 71 22.14 11.17 -1.72
N GLU A 72 21.08 10.67 -2.35
CA GLU A 72 19.71 11.16 -2.18
C GLU A 72 18.95 10.29 -1.20
N THR A 73 18.32 10.90 -0.21
CA THR A 73 17.52 10.26 0.82
C THR A 73 16.13 10.85 0.83
N VAL A 74 15.11 10.01 0.76
CA VAL A 74 13.70 10.41 0.80
C VAL A 74 12.97 9.54 1.81
N ASP A 75 12.20 10.17 2.70
CA ASP A 75 11.21 9.50 3.53
C ASP A 75 9.87 9.48 2.78
N TYR A 76 9.33 8.29 2.57
CA TYR A 76 8.07 8.06 1.86
C TYR A 76 6.88 7.85 2.80
N ALA A 77 7.06 7.82 4.13
CA ALA A 77 5.94 7.68 5.06
C ALA A 77 4.92 8.82 4.85
N GLY A 78 3.64 8.50 4.79
CA GLY A 78 2.58 9.47 4.47
C GLY A 78 2.50 9.92 3.01
N LEU A 79 3.33 9.39 2.11
CA LEU A 79 3.37 9.81 0.71
C LEU A 79 2.74 8.79 -0.23
N ILE A 80 2.14 9.30 -1.32
CA ILE A 80 1.71 8.52 -2.48
C ILE A 80 2.52 8.91 -3.71
N THR A 81 3.05 7.91 -4.43
CA THR A 81 3.93 8.10 -5.58
C THR A 81 3.33 7.54 -6.85
N SER A 82 3.67 8.13 -7.99
CA SER A 82 3.30 7.60 -9.30
C SER A 82 4.03 6.27 -9.56
N GLY A 83 3.28 5.20 -9.72
CA GLY A 83 3.79 3.90 -10.16
C GLY A 83 4.41 2.99 -9.08
N SER A 84 4.58 3.48 -7.83
CA SER A 84 5.08 2.66 -6.72
C SER A 84 4.06 2.48 -5.58
N GLY A 85 2.92 3.16 -5.67
CA GLY A 85 1.87 3.09 -4.67
C GLY A 85 2.03 4.09 -3.53
N GLY A 86 1.20 3.92 -2.49
CA GLY A 86 1.12 4.78 -1.32
C GLY A 86 1.59 4.12 -0.04
N TYR A 87 2.35 4.88 0.74
CA TYR A 87 2.93 4.50 2.03
C TYR A 87 2.17 5.23 3.15
N ALA A 88 0.86 4.94 3.28
CA ALA A 88 0.02 5.60 4.28
C ALA A 88 0.53 5.36 5.70
N ASP A 89 0.55 6.41 6.54
CA ASP A 89 0.98 6.34 7.94
C ASP A 89 0.17 5.36 8.75
N ILE A 90 -1.13 5.23 8.45
CA ILE A 90 -2.01 4.27 9.13
C ILE A 90 -2.78 3.43 8.12
N LYS A 91 -2.64 2.12 8.26
CA LYS A 91 -3.51 1.12 7.61
C LYS A 91 -4.11 0.24 8.69
N SER A 92 -5.45 0.07 8.66
CA SER A 92 -6.17 -0.74 9.63
C SER A 92 -7.15 -1.69 8.97
N ASN A 93 -7.25 -2.88 9.52
CA ASN A 93 -8.19 -3.90 9.07
C ASN A 93 -9.02 -4.38 10.27
N LEU A 94 -10.29 -4.01 10.31
CA LEU A 94 -11.26 -4.49 11.27
C LEU A 94 -12.03 -5.67 10.70
N THR A 95 -12.06 -6.79 11.38
CA THR A 95 -12.82 -7.97 11.01
C THR A 95 -13.80 -8.33 12.11
N LEU A 96 -15.06 -8.55 11.76
CA LEU A 96 -16.10 -9.04 12.63
C LEU A 96 -16.71 -10.30 12.04
N ASN A 97 -16.55 -11.42 12.73
CA ASN A 97 -17.16 -12.70 12.35
C ASN A 97 -18.25 -13.04 13.32
N VAL A 98 -19.36 -13.56 12.82
CA VAL A 98 -20.44 -14.14 13.60
C VAL A 98 -20.82 -15.49 13.01
N SER A 99 -21.04 -16.49 13.87
CA SER A 99 -21.45 -17.80 13.41
C SER A 99 -22.48 -18.45 14.33
N GLY A 100 -23.44 -19.12 13.71
CA GLY A 100 -24.40 -20.02 14.32
C GLY A 100 -24.12 -21.47 13.93
N ALA A 101 -25.07 -22.36 14.20
CA ALA A 101 -24.90 -23.80 13.98
C ALA A 101 -24.68 -24.18 12.49
N ARG A 102 -25.31 -23.45 11.56
CA ARG A 102 -25.30 -23.78 10.12
C ARG A 102 -24.96 -22.60 9.22
N TRP A 103 -24.61 -21.47 9.76
CA TRP A 103 -24.30 -20.27 8.99
C TRP A 103 -23.17 -19.47 9.64
N GLY A 104 -22.49 -18.70 8.85
CA GLY A 104 -21.50 -17.72 9.28
C GLY A 104 -21.58 -16.48 8.41
N ALA A 105 -21.22 -15.34 8.99
CA ALA A 105 -21.06 -14.09 8.27
C ALA A 105 -19.80 -13.39 8.75
N GLN A 106 -19.16 -12.67 7.83
CA GLN A 106 -17.98 -11.85 8.09
C GLN A 106 -18.21 -10.48 7.51
N TYR A 107 -17.97 -9.47 8.33
CA TYR A 107 -17.81 -8.10 7.91
C TYR A 107 -16.36 -7.69 8.07
N GLN A 108 -15.83 -6.97 7.07
CA GLN A 108 -14.48 -6.42 7.09
C GLN A 108 -14.51 -4.94 6.73
N ALA A 109 -13.77 -4.12 7.47
CA ALA A 109 -13.54 -2.72 7.14
C ALA A 109 -12.04 -2.49 7.02
N ARG A 110 -11.60 -2.03 5.84
CA ARG A 110 -10.19 -1.76 5.51
C ARG A 110 -10.01 -0.24 5.41
N TYR A 111 -9.26 0.33 6.32
CA TYR A 111 -8.97 1.76 6.40
C TYR A 111 -7.57 2.05 5.89
N ILE A 112 -7.45 3.10 5.08
CA ILE A 112 -6.19 3.65 4.59
C ILE A 112 -6.21 5.14 4.90
N ALA A 113 -5.21 5.64 5.62
CA ALA A 113 -5.09 7.07 5.91
C ALA A 113 -4.85 7.88 4.64
N GLY A 114 -5.16 9.17 4.68
CA GLY A 114 -4.81 10.11 3.63
C GLY A 114 -3.30 10.24 3.48
N MET A 115 -2.84 10.64 2.30
CA MET A 115 -1.42 10.77 1.96
C MET A 115 -1.20 12.04 1.16
N ASP A 116 0.02 12.56 1.22
CA ASP A 116 0.47 13.66 0.38
C ASP A 116 1.04 13.14 -0.94
N SER A 117 0.77 13.84 -2.03
CA SER A 117 1.36 13.49 -3.33
C SER A 117 2.82 13.88 -3.38
N PHE A 118 3.70 12.90 -3.57
CA PHE A 118 5.14 13.13 -3.75
C PHE A 118 5.43 14.14 -4.87
N SER A 119 4.65 14.10 -5.95
CA SER A 119 4.82 15.03 -7.08
C SER A 119 4.48 16.48 -6.76
N CYS A 120 3.84 16.72 -5.62
CA CYS A 120 3.38 18.03 -5.17
C CYS A 120 4.22 18.65 -4.04
N LEU A 121 5.17 17.93 -3.46
CA LEU A 121 5.92 18.39 -2.28
C LEU A 121 6.65 19.72 -2.50
N GLU A 122 7.09 20.00 -3.74
CA GLU A 122 7.83 21.21 -4.09
C GLU A 122 7.05 22.15 -5.02
N LYS A 123 5.71 21.96 -5.13
CA LYS A 123 4.86 22.72 -6.06
C LYS A 123 3.72 23.40 -5.34
N ASP A 124 3.66 24.72 -5.44
CA ASP A 124 2.59 25.53 -4.82
C ASP A 124 1.24 25.48 -5.57
N ASP A 125 1.23 25.03 -6.84
CA ASP A 125 0.07 25.04 -7.74
C ASP A 125 -0.50 23.66 -8.08
N CYS A 126 -0.35 22.70 -7.18
CA CYS A 126 -0.87 21.34 -7.37
C CYS A 126 -2.39 21.29 -7.22
N TYR A 127 -3.08 20.70 -8.20
CA TYR A 127 -4.55 20.60 -8.20
C TYR A 127 -5.10 19.68 -7.10
N ALA A 128 -4.47 18.53 -6.86
CA ALA A 128 -4.84 17.56 -5.83
C ALA A 128 -3.58 17.09 -5.08
N PRO A 129 -3.08 17.91 -4.14
CA PRO A 129 -1.81 17.63 -3.46
C PRO A 129 -1.92 16.51 -2.43
N THR A 130 -3.14 16.15 -2.00
CA THR A 130 -3.37 15.14 -0.97
C THR A 130 -4.48 14.18 -1.37
N THR A 131 -4.47 12.99 -0.82
CA THR A 131 -5.60 12.05 -0.86
C THR A 131 -6.36 12.08 0.47
N PRO A 132 -7.69 12.03 0.49
CA PRO A 132 -8.44 11.79 1.71
C PRO A 132 -8.23 10.35 2.20
N SER A 133 -8.51 10.09 3.47
CA SER A 133 -8.63 8.73 3.98
C SER A 133 -9.76 7.97 3.32
N VAL A 134 -9.58 6.65 3.17
CA VAL A 134 -10.57 5.77 2.53
C VAL A 134 -10.85 4.58 3.45
N THR A 135 -12.13 4.17 3.50
CA THR A 135 -12.54 2.92 4.12
C THR A 135 -13.33 2.08 3.12
N TYR A 136 -12.89 0.88 2.86
CA TYR A 136 -13.62 -0.13 2.10
C TYR A 136 -14.33 -1.09 3.04
N HIS A 137 -15.51 -1.53 2.64
CA HIS A 137 -16.36 -2.41 3.44
C HIS A 137 -16.71 -3.64 2.64
N ASP A 138 -16.40 -4.81 3.18
CA ASP A 138 -16.66 -6.10 2.56
C ASP A 138 -17.60 -6.91 3.44
N LEU A 139 -18.49 -7.67 2.82
CA LEU A 139 -19.43 -8.53 3.50
C LEU A 139 -19.45 -9.91 2.83
N SER A 140 -19.30 -10.96 3.62
CA SER A 140 -19.41 -12.34 3.13
C SER A 140 -20.18 -13.23 4.09
N GLY A 141 -20.66 -14.33 3.60
CA GLY A 141 -21.38 -15.29 4.41
C GLY A 141 -21.36 -16.69 3.81
N SER A 142 -21.65 -17.66 4.67
CA SER A 142 -21.75 -19.07 4.30
C SER A 142 -22.96 -19.71 4.97
N TYR A 143 -23.51 -20.72 4.30
CA TYR A 143 -24.62 -21.52 4.81
C TYR A 143 -24.43 -22.99 4.49
N ILE A 144 -24.49 -23.84 5.52
CA ILE A 144 -24.38 -25.27 5.41
C ILE A 144 -25.78 -25.83 5.09
N VAL A 145 -25.99 -26.22 3.81
CA VAL A 145 -27.25 -26.77 3.35
C VAL A 145 -27.42 -28.22 3.89
N ASN A 146 -26.38 -29.01 3.77
CA ASN A 146 -26.28 -30.39 4.31
C ASN A 146 -24.80 -30.77 4.46
N ASP A 147 -24.52 -31.99 4.86
CA ASP A 147 -23.17 -32.51 5.13
C ASP A 147 -22.24 -32.48 3.90
N ALA A 148 -22.81 -32.39 2.69
CA ALA A 148 -22.08 -32.42 1.42
C ALA A 148 -22.02 -31.05 0.73
N VAL A 149 -22.88 -30.09 1.12
CA VAL A 149 -23.04 -28.81 0.40
C VAL A 149 -23.00 -27.61 1.36
N THR A 150 -22.07 -26.72 1.11
CA THR A 150 -22.01 -25.38 1.73
C THR A 150 -22.08 -24.33 0.62
N LEU A 151 -22.96 -23.37 0.79
CA LEU A 151 -23.03 -22.18 -0.06
C LEU A 151 -22.22 -21.05 0.56
N THR A 152 -21.41 -20.35 -0.24
CA THR A 152 -20.65 -19.18 0.18
C THR A 152 -20.86 -18.07 -0.82
N GLY A 153 -21.00 -16.84 -0.35
CA GLY A 153 -21.13 -15.65 -1.19
C GLY A 153 -20.67 -14.40 -0.44
N GLY A 154 -20.36 -13.35 -1.20
CA GLY A 154 -19.94 -12.09 -0.61
C GLY A 154 -19.94 -10.96 -1.62
N VAL A 155 -19.77 -9.76 -1.09
CA VAL A 155 -19.64 -8.52 -1.85
C VAL A 155 -18.44 -7.77 -1.28
N ASN A 156 -17.48 -7.47 -2.15
CA ASN A 156 -16.37 -6.56 -1.83
C ASN A 156 -16.79 -5.14 -2.15
N ASN A 157 -16.23 -4.19 -1.42
CA ASN A 157 -16.51 -2.76 -1.58
C ASN A 157 -18.03 -2.47 -1.61
N LEU A 158 -18.73 -2.88 -0.56
CA LEU A 158 -20.18 -2.86 -0.43
C LEU A 158 -20.84 -1.50 -0.77
N PHE A 159 -20.11 -0.40 -0.57
CA PHE A 159 -20.60 0.97 -0.80
C PHE A 159 -20.08 1.59 -2.10
N ASP A 160 -19.45 0.80 -2.97
CA ASP A 160 -18.87 1.26 -4.25
C ASP A 160 -17.95 2.49 -4.06
N LYS A 161 -17.10 2.44 -3.03
CA LYS A 161 -16.20 3.54 -2.72
C LYS A 161 -15.11 3.64 -3.78
N GLN A 162 -15.11 4.75 -4.52
CA GLN A 162 -14.11 5.01 -5.56
C GLN A 162 -12.75 5.37 -4.94
N PRO A 163 -11.63 4.99 -5.59
CA PRO A 163 -10.30 5.43 -5.21
C PRO A 163 -10.20 6.95 -5.25
N PRO A 164 -9.46 7.58 -4.35
CA PRO A 164 -9.25 9.02 -4.39
C PRO A 164 -8.36 9.40 -5.58
N TYR A 165 -8.67 10.56 -6.15
CA TYR A 165 -7.84 11.21 -7.16
C TYR A 165 -6.69 11.98 -6.49
N TYR A 166 -5.51 11.97 -7.11
CA TYR A 166 -4.37 12.80 -6.70
C TYR A 166 -3.51 13.22 -7.89
N THR A 167 -2.79 14.32 -7.76
CA THR A 167 -1.85 14.79 -8.77
C THR A 167 -0.57 13.95 -8.73
N GLY A 168 -0.12 13.46 -9.89
CA GLY A 168 1.09 12.64 -10.02
C GLY A 168 0.84 11.25 -10.59
N ASN A 169 -0.43 10.80 -10.64
CA ASN A 169 -0.78 9.59 -11.36
C ASN A 169 -1.13 9.94 -12.81
N ASN A 170 -0.18 9.75 -13.71
CA ASN A 170 -0.32 10.19 -15.12
C ASN A 170 -1.13 9.23 -15.98
N ASP A 171 -1.30 7.96 -15.58
CA ASP A 171 -1.82 6.93 -16.48
C ASP A 171 -3.31 6.60 -16.31
N SER A 172 -3.90 6.76 -15.14
CA SER A 172 -5.30 6.36 -14.92
C SER A 172 -6.04 7.11 -13.82
N ASN A 173 -5.46 8.12 -13.19
CA ASN A 173 -6.03 8.86 -12.05
C ASN A 173 -6.37 7.99 -10.82
N THR A 174 -5.94 6.74 -10.82
CA THR A 174 -6.13 5.78 -9.74
C THR A 174 -4.83 5.02 -9.50
N ASP A 175 -4.58 4.63 -8.28
CA ASP A 175 -3.44 3.80 -7.92
C ASP A 175 -3.92 2.40 -7.55
N PRO A 176 -3.75 1.40 -8.45
CA PRO A 176 -4.19 0.03 -8.21
C PRO A 176 -3.33 -0.72 -7.18
N TYR A 177 -2.21 -0.15 -6.76
CA TYR A 177 -1.34 -0.76 -5.75
C TYR A 177 -1.75 -0.41 -4.33
N THR A 178 -2.47 0.70 -4.14
CA THR A 178 -2.89 1.21 -2.82
C THR A 178 -4.37 1.04 -2.58
N TYR A 179 -5.20 1.21 -3.60
CA TYR A 179 -6.66 1.24 -3.51
C TYR A 179 -7.32 0.13 -4.31
N ASP A 180 -8.55 -0.22 -3.93
CA ASP A 180 -9.41 -1.10 -4.73
C ASP A 180 -9.88 -0.35 -5.99
N VAL A 181 -9.71 -0.95 -7.16
CA VAL A 181 -10.04 -0.39 -8.49
C VAL A 181 -11.13 -1.22 -9.14
#